data_36f4a60b2e37de93f7fad18795ff1581
#
_entry.id   36f4a60b2e37de93f7fad18795ff1581
#
_cell.length_a   1.000
_cell.length_b   1.000
_cell.length_c   1.000
_cell.angle_alpha   90.00
_cell.angle_beta   90.00
_cell.angle_gamma   90.00
#
_symmetry.space_group_name_H-M   'P 1'
#
loop_
_entity.id
_entity.type
_entity.pdbx_description
1 polymer ?
#
loop_
_entity_poly.entity_id
_entity_poly.type
_entity_poly.pdbx_seq_one_letter_code
_entity_poly.pdbx_strand_id
1 'polypeptide(L)'
;SLHNSFYFVEAKNIIYDRPMVAKNFECLVNELLRSNSPKKWFRAYFNHGLINYIYGQKRLLPCDMSFDTFFIDPYGDVMPCNGTKDKEVMGNLNTQSWDELWHSEQAERVRKKVRCCDRDCWMIGSASPAMHKYIWKPAAWVLIHKFKALFTKYPYSMYELEICRDYRDGKVTKEELDKCSTCDLNCVVNNGLSEASKEQLKYKTGEEIVNADIELQMKE
;
A
#
# COMPACT_ATOMS: atom_id res chain seq x y z
N SER A 1 5.26 8.67 2.64
CA SER A 1 4.65 7.67 1.78
C SER A 1 4.33 6.42 2.59
N LEU A 2 3.10 5.90 2.46
CA LEU A 2 2.62 4.72 3.21
C LEU A 2 2.78 3.42 2.42
N HIS A 3 3.64 3.37 1.43
CA HIS A 3 3.84 2.15 0.66
C HIS A 3 5.31 1.80 0.54
N ASN A 4 5.60 0.52 0.57
CA ASN A 4 6.86 -0.04 0.15
C ASN A 4 6.75 -0.32 -1.35
N SER A 5 7.50 0.39 -2.18
CA SER A 5 7.67 0.04 -3.57
C SER A 5 9.01 -0.66 -3.77
N PHE A 6 9.13 -1.31 -4.91
CA PHE A 6 10.38 -1.91 -5.36
C PHE A 6 11.58 -0.94 -5.29
N TYR A 7 11.35 0.35 -5.62
CA TYR A 7 12.39 1.38 -5.61
C TYR A 7 12.79 1.88 -4.21
N PHE A 8 12.03 1.52 -3.17
CA PHE A 8 12.23 1.96 -1.79
C PHE A 8 12.47 0.78 -0.85
N VAL A 9 13.00 -0.33 -1.36
CA VAL A 9 13.28 -1.54 -0.56
C VAL A 9 14.23 -1.23 0.61
N GLU A 10 15.15 -0.31 0.42
CA GLU A 10 16.10 0.13 1.44
C GLU A 10 15.51 1.17 2.41
N ALA A 11 14.44 1.85 2.01
CA ALA A 11 13.79 2.83 2.87
C ALA A 11 12.93 2.12 3.92
N LYS A 12 13.35 2.17 5.17
CA LYS A 12 12.58 1.68 6.32
C LYS A 12 11.40 2.61 6.57
N ASN A 13 10.32 2.49 5.80
CA ASN A 13 9.07 3.23 6.01
C ASN A 13 8.29 2.60 7.18
N ILE A 14 8.85 2.66 8.38
CA ILE A 14 8.20 2.14 9.59
C ILE A 14 7.24 3.20 10.12
N ILE A 15 5.99 2.80 10.34
CA ILE A 15 5.01 3.63 11.03
C ILE A 15 5.16 3.36 12.53
N TYR A 16 5.82 4.28 13.25
CA TYR A 16 6.09 4.12 14.68
C TYR A 16 4.83 4.26 15.54
N ASP A 17 3.92 5.15 15.16
CA ASP A 17 2.66 5.41 15.90
C ASP A 17 1.47 5.25 14.95
N ARG A 18 1.02 4.00 14.79
CA ARG A 18 -0.13 3.67 13.94
C ARG A 18 -1.42 4.34 14.39
N PRO A 19 -1.76 4.37 15.71
CA PRO A 19 -2.96 5.03 16.18
C PRO A 19 -2.98 6.52 15.86
N MET A 20 -1.88 7.24 16.07
CA MET A 20 -1.78 8.65 15.74
C MET A 20 -1.95 8.90 14.23
N VAL A 21 -1.26 8.13 13.40
CA VAL A 21 -1.37 8.25 11.94
C VAL A 21 -2.79 7.93 11.47
N ALA A 22 -3.40 6.86 11.96
CA ALA A 22 -4.77 6.49 11.66
C ALA A 22 -5.76 7.57 12.09
N LYS A 23 -5.55 8.18 13.26
CA LYS A 23 -6.38 9.30 13.76
C LYS A 23 -6.30 10.53 12.86
N ASN A 24 -5.11 10.85 12.33
CA ASN A 24 -4.96 11.94 11.36
C ASN A 24 -5.73 11.64 10.06
N PHE A 25 -5.70 10.39 9.57
CA PHE A 25 -6.51 9.99 8.43
C PHE A 25 -8.01 9.99 8.74
N GLU A 26 -8.43 9.62 9.94
CA GLU A 26 -9.84 9.73 10.38
C GLU A 26 -10.31 11.19 10.31
N CYS A 27 -9.51 12.14 10.80
CA CYS A 27 -9.82 13.56 10.68
C CYS A 27 -9.98 13.98 9.22
N LEU A 28 -9.04 13.55 8.35
CA LEU A 28 -9.08 13.85 6.92
C LEU A 28 -10.32 13.23 6.25
N VAL A 29 -10.69 12.00 6.58
CA VAL A 29 -11.90 11.34 6.07
C VAL A 29 -13.15 12.16 6.42
N ASN A 30 -13.27 12.60 7.68
CA ASN A 30 -14.40 13.41 8.11
C ASN A 30 -14.47 14.75 7.37
N GLU A 31 -13.34 15.43 7.15
CA GLU A 31 -13.32 16.68 6.39
C GLU A 31 -13.70 16.46 4.91
N LEU A 32 -13.24 15.37 4.30
CA LEU A 32 -13.59 15.03 2.93
C LEU A 32 -15.08 14.69 2.78
N LEU A 33 -15.67 14.02 3.76
CA LEU A 33 -17.11 13.68 3.79
C LEU A 33 -17.99 14.93 3.98
N ARG A 34 -17.52 15.98 4.63
CA ARG A 34 -18.25 17.26 4.77
C ARG A 34 -18.42 18.01 3.45
N SER A 35 -17.51 17.78 2.51
CA SER A 35 -17.56 18.43 1.21
C SER A 35 -18.73 17.92 0.35
N ASN A 36 -19.20 18.77 -0.58
CA ASN A 36 -20.21 18.39 -1.59
C ASN A 36 -19.60 17.86 -2.90
N SER A 37 -18.29 17.61 -2.94
CA SER A 37 -17.60 17.13 -4.14
C SER A 37 -17.52 15.59 -4.16
N PRO A 38 -18.07 14.92 -5.19
CA PRO A 38 -17.94 13.47 -5.35
C PRO A 38 -16.49 13.00 -5.38
N LYS A 39 -15.58 13.79 -5.97
CA LYS A 39 -14.13 13.46 -5.97
C LYS A 39 -13.56 13.40 -4.55
N LYS A 40 -14.01 14.26 -3.65
CA LYS A 40 -13.59 14.25 -2.23
C LYS A 40 -14.19 13.06 -1.49
N TRP A 41 -15.42 12.65 -1.80
CA TRP A 41 -16.04 11.47 -1.20
C TRP A 41 -15.30 10.18 -1.61
N PHE A 42 -14.92 10.09 -2.87
CA PHE A 42 -14.12 8.98 -3.38
C PHE A 42 -12.75 8.93 -2.66
N ARG A 43 -12.15 10.09 -2.43
CA ARG A 43 -10.94 10.24 -1.67
C ARG A 43 -11.10 9.88 -0.19
N ALA A 44 -12.28 10.11 0.39
CA ALA A 44 -12.60 9.69 1.76
C ALA A 44 -12.55 8.16 1.88
N TYR A 45 -13.17 7.43 0.95
CA TYR A 45 -13.08 5.97 0.92
C TYR A 45 -11.66 5.46 0.71
N PHE A 46 -10.88 6.12 -0.15
CA PHE A 46 -9.45 5.78 -0.31
C PHE A 46 -8.69 5.92 1.02
N ASN A 47 -8.91 7.00 1.76
CA ASN A 47 -8.25 7.21 3.06
C ASN A 47 -8.76 6.24 4.14
N HIS A 48 -10.02 5.82 4.09
CA HIS A 48 -10.52 4.71 4.90
C HIS A 48 -9.72 3.42 4.65
N GLY A 49 -9.46 3.09 3.39
CA GLY A 49 -8.60 1.95 3.03
C GLY A 49 -7.14 2.13 3.45
N LEU A 50 -6.61 3.37 3.51
CA LEU A 50 -5.29 3.64 4.07
C LEU A 50 -5.21 3.33 5.56
N ILE A 51 -6.24 3.66 6.34
CA ILE A 51 -6.30 3.29 7.77
C ILE A 51 -6.23 1.77 7.92
N ASN A 52 -7.00 1.05 7.12
CA ASN A 52 -6.98 -0.42 7.09
C ASN A 52 -5.58 -0.96 6.76
N TYR A 53 -4.91 -0.37 5.77
CA TYR A 53 -3.54 -0.72 5.37
C TYR A 53 -2.49 -0.40 6.43
N ILE A 54 -2.62 0.71 7.18
CA ILE A 54 -1.74 1.09 8.29
C ILE A 54 -1.69 -0.03 9.35
N TYR A 55 -2.81 -0.70 9.57
CA TYR A 55 -2.91 -1.82 10.50
C TYR A 55 -2.61 -3.19 9.87
N GLY A 56 -2.03 -3.23 8.66
CA GLY A 56 -1.59 -4.46 8.00
C GLY A 56 -2.73 -5.39 7.59
N GLN A 57 -3.92 -4.85 7.39
CA GLN A 57 -5.11 -5.65 7.06
C GLN A 57 -5.25 -5.87 5.55
N LYS A 58 -5.96 -6.93 5.18
CA LYS A 58 -6.28 -7.24 3.78
C LYS A 58 -6.96 -6.07 3.09
N ARG A 59 -6.72 -5.94 1.79
CA ARG A 59 -7.32 -4.90 0.95
C ARG A 59 -8.85 -4.91 1.05
N LEU A 60 -9.45 -3.72 1.04
CA LEU A 60 -10.92 -3.57 0.99
C LEU A 60 -11.52 -3.97 -0.36
N LEU A 61 -10.73 -3.92 -1.43
CA LEU A 61 -11.09 -4.27 -2.80
C LEU A 61 -10.02 -5.14 -3.44
N PRO A 62 -10.38 -6.04 -4.38
CA PRO A 62 -9.41 -6.85 -5.11
C PRO A 62 -8.35 -6.00 -5.82
N CYS A 63 -7.19 -6.59 -6.08
CA CYS A 63 -6.14 -5.98 -6.89
C CYS A 63 -6.25 -6.49 -8.33
N ASP A 64 -6.53 -5.59 -9.27
CA ASP A 64 -6.61 -5.88 -10.71
C ASP A 64 -5.40 -5.33 -11.49
N MET A 65 -4.27 -5.10 -10.78
CA MET A 65 -3.01 -4.76 -11.44
C MET A 65 -2.60 -5.86 -12.41
N SER A 66 -1.94 -5.49 -13.51
CA SER A 66 -1.59 -6.33 -14.66
C SER A 66 -2.76 -6.78 -15.56
N PHE A 67 -4.00 -6.47 -15.21
CA PHE A 67 -5.19 -6.70 -16.04
C PHE A 67 -5.73 -5.38 -16.59
N ASP A 68 -6.00 -4.43 -15.69
CA ASP A 68 -6.58 -3.12 -16.04
C ASP A 68 -5.54 -2.00 -15.94
N THR A 69 -4.39 -2.26 -15.33
CA THR A 69 -3.33 -1.28 -15.07
C THR A 69 -1.97 -1.98 -15.04
N PHE A 70 -0.96 -1.32 -15.57
CA PHE A 70 0.42 -1.80 -15.62
C PHE A 70 1.38 -0.62 -15.37
N PHE A 71 2.64 -0.91 -15.24
CA PHE A 71 3.71 0.07 -15.08
C PHE A 71 4.74 -0.11 -16.20
N ILE A 72 5.23 0.98 -16.78
CA ILE A 72 6.31 0.97 -17.76
C ILE A 72 7.47 1.74 -17.16
N ASP A 73 8.64 1.13 -17.15
CA ASP A 73 9.85 1.78 -16.70
C ASP A 73 10.53 2.60 -17.84
N PRO A 74 11.53 3.45 -17.53
CA PRO A 74 12.23 4.24 -18.55
C PRO A 74 12.98 3.41 -19.59
N TYR A 75 13.17 2.12 -19.36
CA TYR A 75 13.86 1.20 -20.29
C TYR A 75 12.89 0.44 -21.21
N GLY A 76 11.59 0.74 -21.11
CA GLY A 76 10.54 0.10 -21.89
C GLY A 76 10.06 -1.23 -21.33
N ASP A 77 10.54 -1.65 -20.16
CA ASP A 77 10.04 -2.85 -19.47
C ASP A 77 8.63 -2.63 -18.96
N VAL A 78 7.72 -3.52 -19.34
CA VAL A 78 6.33 -3.53 -18.85
C VAL A 78 6.23 -4.45 -17.66
N MET A 79 5.85 -3.87 -16.52
CA MET A 79 5.70 -4.58 -15.26
C MET A 79 4.23 -4.60 -14.80
N PRO A 80 3.80 -5.63 -14.06
CA PRO A 80 2.42 -5.73 -13.58
C PRO A 80 2.06 -4.59 -12.62
N CYS A 81 3.00 -4.19 -11.78
CA CYS A 81 2.90 -3.04 -10.87
C CYS A 81 4.30 -2.63 -10.40
N ASN A 82 4.40 -1.48 -9.73
CA ASN A 82 5.65 -1.01 -9.12
C ASN A 82 5.90 -1.55 -7.71
N GLY A 83 5.07 -2.46 -7.23
CA GLY A 83 5.15 -3.03 -5.88
C GLY A 83 5.42 -4.53 -5.84
N THR A 84 5.72 -5.18 -6.95
CA THR A 84 6.08 -6.62 -6.96
C THR A 84 7.37 -6.84 -6.19
N LYS A 85 7.44 -7.96 -5.47
CA LYS A 85 8.65 -8.36 -4.72
C LYS A 85 9.82 -8.62 -5.65
N ASP A 86 9.54 -9.28 -6.76
CA ASP A 86 10.50 -9.56 -7.82
C ASP A 86 10.25 -8.61 -8.98
N LYS A 87 11.30 -8.12 -9.62
CA LYS A 87 11.19 -7.32 -10.84
C LYS A 87 10.71 -8.22 -11.98
N GLU A 88 9.42 -8.56 -11.96
CA GLU A 88 8.83 -9.39 -13.00
C GLU A 88 8.38 -8.54 -14.18
N VAL A 89 9.03 -8.77 -15.30
CA VAL A 89 8.75 -8.07 -16.55
C VAL A 89 7.79 -8.92 -17.39
N MET A 90 6.71 -8.30 -17.85
CA MET A 90 5.75 -8.90 -18.77
C MET A 90 6.31 -8.97 -20.19
N GLY A 91 7.20 -8.03 -20.56
CA GLY A 91 7.87 -7.88 -21.83
C GLY A 91 8.48 -6.49 -21.96
N ASN A 92 9.11 -6.17 -23.10
CA ASN A 92 9.75 -4.89 -23.35
C ASN A 92 9.27 -4.26 -24.66
N LEU A 93 8.80 -3.03 -24.60
CA LEU A 93 8.25 -2.28 -25.75
C LEU A 93 9.29 -1.84 -26.80
N ASN A 94 10.59 -1.94 -26.48
CA ASN A 94 11.64 -1.69 -27.47
C ASN A 94 11.87 -2.91 -28.39
N THR A 95 11.41 -4.10 -27.99
CA THR A 95 11.67 -5.35 -28.71
C THR A 95 10.40 -6.04 -29.19
N GLN A 96 9.23 -5.64 -28.72
CA GLN A 96 7.94 -6.27 -29.02
C GLN A 96 6.88 -5.18 -29.22
N SER A 97 5.91 -5.44 -30.10
CA SER A 97 4.70 -4.64 -30.15
C SER A 97 3.85 -4.84 -28.88
N TRP A 98 2.97 -3.89 -28.59
CA TRP A 98 2.04 -4.01 -27.45
C TRP A 98 1.19 -5.29 -27.50
N ASP A 99 0.68 -5.63 -28.69
CA ASP A 99 -0.21 -6.76 -28.87
C ASP A 99 0.52 -8.09 -28.63
N GLU A 100 1.73 -8.26 -29.20
CA GLU A 100 2.59 -9.41 -28.96
C GLU A 100 2.93 -9.56 -27.49
N LEU A 101 3.33 -8.47 -26.83
CA LEU A 101 3.68 -8.45 -25.41
C LEU A 101 2.48 -8.83 -24.55
N TRP A 102 1.33 -8.18 -24.80
CA TRP A 102 0.16 -8.33 -23.96
C TRP A 102 -0.44 -9.74 -24.00
N HIS A 103 -0.33 -10.43 -25.13
CA HIS A 103 -0.83 -11.80 -25.33
C HIS A 103 0.26 -12.87 -25.19
N SER A 104 1.49 -12.50 -24.79
CA SER A 104 2.59 -13.45 -24.60
C SER A 104 2.35 -14.38 -23.41
N GLU A 105 2.94 -15.59 -23.49
CA GLU A 105 2.97 -16.55 -22.37
C GLU A 105 3.65 -15.95 -21.12
N GLN A 106 4.66 -15.09 -21.34
CA GLN A 106 5.36 -14.39 -20.28
C GLN A 106 4.38 -13.48 -19.51
N ALA A 107 3.61 -12.65 -20.23
CA ALA A 107 2.64 -11.75 -19.61
C ALA A 107 1.56 -12.54 -18.84
N GLU A 108 1.08 -13.65 -19.41
CA GLU A 108 0.09 -14.49 -18.75
C GLU A 108 0.65 -15.16 -17.47
N ARG A 109 1.90 -15.62 -17.50
CA ARG A 109 2.59 -16.16 -16.31
C ARG A 109 2.68 -15.10 -15.21
N VAL A 110 3.07 -13.86 -15.55
CA VAL A 110 3.17 -12.76 -14.60
C VAL A 110 1.80 -12.41 -14.02
N ARG A 111 0.73 -12.37 -14.84
CA ARG A 111 -0.65 -12.15 -14.37
C ARG A 111 -1.10 -13.21 -13.36
N LYS A 112 -0.77 -14.49 -13.61
CA LYS A 112 -1.08 -15.57 -12.65
C LYS A 112 -0.40 -15.35 -11.30
N LYS A 113 0.85 -14.91 -11.30
CA LYS A 113 1.57 -14.57 -10.05
C LYS A 113 0.92 -13.38 -9.33
N VAL A 114 0.49 -12.35 -10.05
CA VAL A 114 -0.19 -11.19 -9.45
C VAL A 114 -1.51 -11.57 -8.79
N ARG A 115 -2.25 -12.52 -9.34
CA ARG A 115 -3.47 -13.04 -8.70
C ARG A 115 -3.22 -13.71 -7.35
N CYS A 116 -2.04 -14.30 -7.18
CA CYS A 116 -1.61 -14.93 -5.92
C CYS A 116 -0.78 -13.97 -5.04
N CYS A 117 -0.77 -12.66 -5.36
CA CYS A 117 -0.01 -11.68 -4.60
C CYS A 117 -0.60 -11.52 -3.20
N ASP A 118 0.24 -11.74 -2.20
CA ASP A 118 -0.06 -11.64 -0.77
C ASP A 118 0.13 -10.21 -0.20
N ARG A 119 0.53 -9.25 -1.04
CA ARG A 119 0.68 -7.85 -0.66
C ARG A 119 -0.67 -7.16 -0.65
N ASP A 120 -1.11 -6.78 0.51
CA ASP A 120 -2.35 -6.04 0.72
C ASP A 120 -2.19 -4.51 0.50
N CYS A 121 -1.26 -4.11 -0.37
CA CYS A 121 -0.92 -2.71 -0.59
C CYS A 121 -2.11 -1.89 -1.11
N TRP A 122 -2.32 -0.73 -0.49
CA TRP A 122 -3.40 0.20 -0.81
C TRP A 122 -2.82 1.52 -1.35
N MET A 123 -2.25 1.45 -2.57
CA MET A 123 -1.68 2.61 -3.27
C MET A 123 -2.71 3.21 -4.22
N ILE A 124 -2.59 4.49 -4.50
CA ILE A 124 -3.53 5.18 -5.39
C ILE A 124 -3.59 4.53 -6.78
N GLY A 125 -2.43 4.11 -7.33
CA GLY A 125 -2.33 3.45 -8.63
C GLY A 125 -3.05 2.10 -8.69
N SER A 126 -3.17 1.36 -7.59
CA SER A 126 -3.86 0.07 -7.54
C SER A 126 -5.25 0.16 -6.93
N ALA A 127 -5.49 1.09 -6.02
CA ALA A 127 -6.77 1.25 -5.35
C ALA A 127 -7.77 2.02 -6.21
N SER A 128 -7.34 3.06 -6.92
CA SER A 128 -8.24 3.88 -7.73
C SER A 128 -8.91 3.09 -8.87
N PRO A 129 -8.20 2.31 -9.70
CA PRO A 129 -8.85 1.45 -10.69
C PRO A 129 -9.85 0.47 -10.06
N ALA A 130 -9.47 -0.20 -8.96
CA ALA A 130 -10.36 -1.10 -8.24
C ALA A 130 -11.60 -0.38 -7.69
N MET A 131 -11.47 0.84 -7.17
CA MET A 131 -12.59 1.65 -6.70
C MET A 131 -13.56 2.04 -7.82
N HIS A 132 -13.06 2.26 -9.04
CA HIS A 132 -13.92 2.52 -10.21
C HIS A 132 -14.62 1.25 -10.67
N LYS A 133 -13.91 0.14 -10.74
CA LYS A 133 -14.46 -1.16 -11.17
C LYS A 133 -15.53 -1.68 -10.19
N TYR A 134 -15.28 -1.55 -8.90
CA TYR A 134 -16.20 -1.96 -7.84
C TYR A 134 -16.92 -0.76 -7.20
N ILE A 135 -17.32 0.22 -8.03
CA ILE A 135 -17.84 1.53 -7.61
C ILE A 135 -18.97 1.46 -6.57
N TRP A 136 -19.79 0.41 -6.62
CA TRP A 136 -20.90 0.22 -5.68
C TRP A 136 -20.45 0.11 -4.21
N LYS A 137 -19.23 -0.43 -3.92
CA LYS A 137 -18.68 -0.51 -2.55
C LYS A 137 -18.33 0.87 -1.99
N PRO A 138 -17.46 1.68 -2.64
CA PRO A 138 -17.21 3.04 -2.17
C PRO A 138 -18.48 3.90 -2.20
N ALA A 139 -19.38 3.74 -3.17
CA ALA A 139 -20.61 4.52 -3.22
C ALA A 139 -21.54 4.21 -2.03
N ALA A 140 -21.77 2.94 -1.72
CA ALA A 140 -22.59 2.54 -0.57
C ALA A 140 -21.98 3.06 0.74
N TRP A 141 -20.66 2.92 0.92
CA TRP A 141 -19.96 3.43 2.10
C TRP A 141 -20.11 4.94 2.23
N VAL A 142 -19.93 5.70 1.13
CA VAL A 142 -20.10 7.16 1.12
C VAL A 142 -21.54 7.54 1.47
N LEU A 143 -22.55 6.90 0.88
CA LEU A 143 -23.95 7.20 1.16
C LEU A 143 -24.29 7.00 2.64
N ILE A 144 -23.83 5.93 3.25
CA ILE A 144 -24.04 5.67 4.69
C ILE A 144 -23.45 6.80 5.52
N HIS A 145 -22.20 7.22 5.22
CA HIS A 145 -21.52 8.26 6.00
C HIS A 145 -22.08 9.67 5.71
N LYS A 146 -22.53 9.92 4.49
CA LYS A 146 -23.24 11.18 4.17
C LYS A 146 -24.59 11.25 4.89
N PHE A 147 -25.29 10.15 5.03
CA PHE A 147 -26.52 10.10 5.81
C PHE A 147 -26.22 10.35 7.31
N LYS A 148 -25.20 9.70 7.88
CA LYS A 148 -24.75 9.99 9.25
C LYS A 148 -24.36 11.45 9.44
N ALA A 149 -23.77 12.09 8.43
CA ALA A 149 -23.36 13.49 8.48
C ALA A 149 -24.53 14.50 8.65
N LEU A 150 -25.76 14.07 8.42
CA LEU A 150 -26.94 14.88 8.73
C LEU A 150 -27.21 15.01 10.23
N PHE A 151 -26.72 14.06 11.02
CA PHE A 151 -26.98 13.96 12.46
C PHE A 151 -25.75 14.18 13.33
N THR A 152 -24.53 14.09 12.75
CA THR A 152 -23.28 14.23 13.49
C THR A 152 -22.22 14.98 12.70
N LYS A 153 -21.41 15.75 13.43
CA LYS A 153 -20.25 16.46 12.88
C LYS A 153 -19.14 15.50 12.40
N TYR A 154 -19.03 14.32 13.02
CA TYR A 154 -18.02 13.32 12.73
C TYR A 154 -18.69 12.00 12.33
N PRO A 155 -19.12 11.86 11.05
CA PRO A 155 -19.89 10.70 10.59
C PRO A 155 -19.07 9.42 10.48
N TYR A 156 -17.75 9.52 10.44
CA TYR A 156 -16.82 8.40 10.35
C TYR A 156 -15.98 8.26 11.60
N SER A 157 -15.77 7.03 12.04
CA SER A 157 -14.79 6.66 13.07
C SER A 157 -13.92 5.51 12.57
N MET A 158 -12.60 5.58 12.79
CA MET A 158 -11.68 4.49 12.45
C MET A 158 -12.01 3.20 13.20
N TYR A 159 -12.72 3.27 14.32
CA TYR A 159 -13.19 2.11 15.09
C TYR A 159 -14.34 1.34 14.44
N GLU A 160 -14.80 1.75 13.25
CA GLU A 160 -15.62 0.92 12.37
C GLU A 160 -14.79 -0.26 11.81
N LEU A 161 -13.47 -0.10 11.66
CA LEU A 161 -12.55 -1.18 11.38
C LEU A 161 -12.32 -2.04 12.63
N GLU A 162 -12.50 -3.34 12.49
CA GLU A 162 -12.38 -4.31 13.59
C GLU A 162 -11.00 -4.25 14.24
N ILE A 163 -9.95 -4.24 13.44
CA ILE A 163 -8.57 -4.18 13.92
C ILE A 163 -8.29 -2.93 14.76
N CYS A 164 -8.88 -1.77 14.44
CA CYS A 164 -8.71 -0.55 15.22
C CYS A 164 -9.41 -0.66 16.58
N ARG A 165 -10.58 -1.33 16.63
CA ARG A 165 -11.26 -1.64 17.88
C ARG A 165 -10.46 -2.60 18.72
N ASP A 166 -10.00 -3.68 18.14
CA ASP A 166 -9.27 -4.73 18.85
C ASP A 166 -7.94 -4.22 19.40
N TYR A 167 -7.25 -3.35 18.65
CA TYR A 167 -6.06 -2.67 19.15
C TYR A 167 -6.38 -1.73 20.32
N ARG A 168 -7.42 -0.90 20.21
CA ARG A 168 -7.88 -0.03 21.29
C ARG A 168 -8.26 -0.82 22.56
N ASP A 169 -8.94 -1.95 22.37
CA ASP A 169 -9.44 -2.80 23.43
C ASP A 169 -8.37 -3.76 24.00
N GLY A 170 -7.12 -3.64 23.52
CA GLY A 170 -5.97 -4.44 24.01
C GLY A 170 -5.99 -5.91 23.59
N LYS A 171 -6.83 -6.29 22.61
CA LYS A 171 -6.90 -7.65 22.09
C LYS A 171 -5.77 -7.96 21.10
N VAL A 172 -5.21 -6.93 20.47
CA VAL A 172 -4.09 -7.00 19.54
C VAL A 172 -3.00 -6.06 20.05
N THR A 173 -1.79 -6.56 20.19
CA THR A 173 -0.64 -5.78 20.65
C THR A 173 0.09 -5.08 19.51
N LYS A 174 0.93 -4.10 19.87
CA LYS A 174 1.80 -3.42 18.90
C LYS A 174 2.76 -4.41 18.24
N GLU A 175 3.31 -5.34 19.02
CA GLU A 175 4.25 -6.36 18.56
C GLU A 175 3.61 -7.32 17.54
N GLU A 176 2.32 -7.63 17.70
CA GLU A 176 1.58 -8.44 16.73
C GLU A 176 1.33 -7.68 15.42
N LEU A 177 1.01 -6.39 15.49
CA LEU A 177 0.88 -5.53 14.31
C LEU A 177 2.23 -5.35 13.60
N ASP A 178 3.31 -5.20 14.34
CA ASP A 178 4.66 -5.03 13.78
C ASP A 178 5.17 -6.31 13.13
N LYS A 179 4.80 -7.49 13.63
CA LYS A 179 5.09 -8.78 12.96
C LYS A 179 4.44 -8.86 11.59
N CYS A 180 3.22 -8.39 11.42
CA CYS A 180 2.55 -8.34 10.11
C CYS A 180 3.25 -7.42 9.11
N SER A 181 3.82 -6.30 9.58
CA SER A 181 4.56 -5.36 8.71
C SER A 181 5.98 -5.83 8.38
N THR A 182 6.60 -6.62 9.24
CA THR A 182 7.94 -7.22 9.03
C THR A 182 7.90 -8.44 8.11
N CYS A 183 6.75 -9.05 7.90
CA CYS A 183 6.59 -10.15 6.94
C CYS A 183 7.05 -9.75 5.54
N ASP A 184 6.84 -8.50 5.14
CA ASP A 184 7.31 -7.96 3.85
C ASP A 184 8.84 -7.88 3.75
N LEU A 185 9.54 -7.55 4.83
CA LEU A 185 11.00 -7.46 4.86
C LEU A 185 11.66 -8.84 4.91
N ASN A 186 11.15 -9.76 5.73
CA ASN A 186 11.70 -11.11 5.84
C ASN A 186 11.46 -11.94 4.57
N CYS A 187 10.37 -11.70 3.85
CA CYS A 187 10.09 -12.40 2.59
C CYS A 187 11.01 -11.93 1.46
N VAL A 188 11.36 -10.63 1.41
CA VAL A 188 12.34 -10.08 0.46
C VAL A 188 13.73 -10.59 0.77
N VAL A 189 14.12 -10.65 2.06
CA VAL A 189 15.44 -11.11 2.51
C VAL A 189 15.63 -12.62 2.23
N ASN A 190 14.57 -13.42 2.38
CA ASN A 190 14.72 -14.88 2.26
C ASN A 190 14.56 -15.42 0.83
N ASN A 191 13.95 -14.68 -0.09
CA ASN A 191 13.55 -15.20 -1.39
C ASN A 191 14.18 -14.56 -2.64
N GLY A 192 15.09 -13.61 -2.53
CA GLY A 192 15.58 -12.95 -3.75
C GLY A 192 16.84 -12.10 -3.66
N LEU A 193 17.39 -11.87 -2.48
CA LEU A 193 18.63 -11.10 -2.36
C LEU A 193 19.84 -12.02 -2.51
N SER A 194 20.84 -11.56 -3.30
CA SER A 194 22.16 -12.19 -3.31
C SER A 194 22.76 -12.21 -1.88
N GLU A 195 23.64 -13.15 -1.57
CA GLU A 195 24.31 -13.24 -0.27
C GLU A 195 25.00 -11.93 0.11
N ALA A 196 25.55 -11.19 -0.87
CA ALA A 196 26.15 -9.86 -0.66
C ALA A 196 25.12 -8.81 -0.19
N SER A 197 23.89 -8.86 -0.71
CA SER A 197 22.80 -7.96 -0.29
C SER A 197 22.26 -8.31 1.09
N LYS A 198 22.28 -9.61 1.44
CA LYS A 198 21.92 -10.08 2.80
C LYS A 198 22.94 -9.63 3.85
N GLU A 199 24.21 -9.58 3.48
CA GLU A 199 25.32 -9.16 4.34
C GLU A 199 25.25 -7.64 4.60
N GLN A 200 24.93 -6.82 3.60
CA GLN A 200 24.73 -5.37 3.76
C GLN A 200 23.52 -5.03 4.65
N LEU A 201 22.47 -5.85 4.64
CA LEU A 201 21.31 -5.65 5.51
C LEU A 201 21.58 -5.99 6.99
N LYS A 202 22.54 -6.89 7.28
CA LYS A 202 22.96 -7.21 8.65
C LYS A 202 23.72 -6.07 9.33
N TYR A 203 24.38 -5.19 8.56
CA TYR A 203 25.22 -4.12 9.08
C TYR A 203 24.50 -2.83 9.47
N LYS A 204 23.19 -2.69 9.19
CA LYS A 204 22.47 -1.45 9.52
C LYS A 204 21.35 -1.71 10.53
N THR A 205 21.69 -1.90 11.80
CA THR A 205 20.73 -1.77 12.89
C THR A 205 20.40 -0.29 13.13
N GLY A 206 19.15 0.01 13.53
CA GLY A 206 18.60 1.38 13.54
C GLY A 206 19.38 2.44 14.33
N GLU A 207 20.26 2.05 15.28
CA GLU A 207 21.09 2.97 16.06
C GLU A 207 22.30 3.51 15.28
N GLU A 208 22.85 2.73 14.35
CA GLU A 208 24.01 3.15 13.54
C GLU A 208 23.63 4.17 12.46
N ILE A 209 22.38 4.12 11.96
CA ILE A 209 21.89 5.06 10.93
C ILE A 209 21.64 6.45 11.53
N VAL A 210 21.12 6.53 12.75
CA VAL A 210 20.88 7.81 13.44
C VAL A 210 22.22 8.49 13.75
N ASN A 211 23.23 7.74 14.15
CA ASN A 211 24.55 8.29 14.44
C ASN A 211 25.31 8.74 13.18
N ALA A 212 25.17 8.03 12.05
CA ALA A 212 25.80 8.43 10.79
C ALA A 212 25.19 9.70 10.19
N ASP A 213 23.87 9.89 10.29
CA ASP A 213 23.19 11.11 9.82
C ASP A 213 23.54 12.33 10.71
N ILE A 214 23.70 12.12 12.01
CA ILE A 214 24.13 13.18 12.94
C ILE A 214 25.58 13.60 12.67
N GLU A 215 26.48 12.66 12.41
CA GLU A 215 27.87 12.97 12.07
C GLU A 215 28.03 13.70 10.71
N LEU A 216 27.15 13.40 9.73
CA LEU A 216 27.16 14.12 8.45
C LEU A 216 26.67 15.56 8.59
N GLN A 217 25.64 15.81 9.39
CA GLN A 217 25.11 17.16 9.64
C GLN A 217 26.02 18.04 10.51
N MET A 218 26.94 17.45 11.26
CA MET A 218 27.93 18.21 12.06
C MET A 218 29.22 18.58 11.28
N LYS A 219 29.36 18.15 10.01
CA LYS A 219 30.49 18.42 9.13
C LYS A 219 30.21 19.42 7.99
N GLU A 220 28.97 19.91 7.90
CA GLU A 220 28.57 21.07 7.07
C GLU A 220 28.43 22.32 7.93
#